data_fb92313f8c18ff1e81467a2120e5d853
#
_entry.id   fb92313f8c18ff1e81467a2120e5d853
#
_cell.length_a   1.000
_cell.length_b   1.000
_cell.length_c   1.000
_cell.angle_alpha   90.00
_cell.angle_beta   90.00
_cell.angle_gamma   90.00
#
_symmetry.space_group_name_H-M   'P 1'
#
loop_
_entity.id
_entity.type
_entity.pdbx_description
1 polymer ?
#
loop_
_entity_poly.entity_id
_entity_poly.type
_entity_poly.pdbx_seq_one_letter_code
_entity_poly.pdbx_strand_id
1 'polypeptide(L)'
;MIGSGSSSLEDAITLTKFSAKIGAKASLLIPPFYFKNVTDDGVIAYYRNVIESTNDNEFKFLLYNIPEHSSVTINFNIIENLLKLYPNNVVGLKDSTGNMENMLKTIKYFNNFAVFCGNGALSLNTSRRGGAGAITGDANITAKLLSFIIHNFKREKEIDNFNDLQVLMENIRNVLSSHEQISLLKAYYSIADKMEEWNNVMPPLKKIENPSNNKQVTALLDLVGQIDTLVPSSS
;
A
#
# COMPACT_ATOMS: atom_id res chain seq x y z
N MET A 1 6.76 -6.36 7.68
CA MET A 1 7.09 -6.25 6.26
C MET A 1 7.79 -4.93 5.99
N ILE A 2 8.80 -4.93 5.14
CA ILE A 2 9.63 -3.75 4.81
C ILE A 2 9.65 -3.56 3.30
N GLY A 3 9.56 -2.31 2.83
CA GLY A 3 9.82 -1.97 1.43
C GLY A 3 11.33 -1.92 1.20
N SER A 4 11.84 -2.80 0.35
CA SER A 4 13.29 -2.90 0.07
C SER A 4 13.65 -2.67 -1.41
N GLY A 5 12.69 -2.23 -2.22
CA GLY A 5 12.94 -1.95 -3.63
C GLY A 5 13.83 -0.72 -3.84
N SER A 6 14.67 -0.79 -4.86
CA SER A 6 15.54 0.30 -5.33
C SER A 6 15.60 0.30 -6.85
N SER A 7 16.03 1.42 -7.45
CA SER A 7 16.38 1.50 -8.86
C SER A 7 17.66 0.72 -9.20
N SER A 8 18.53 0.52 -8.20
CA SER A 8 19.74 -0.30 -8.26
C SER A 8 19.43 -1.71 -7.78
N LEU A 9 19.82 -2.72 -8.56
CA LEU A 9 19.70 -4.12 -8.17
C LEU A 9 20.52 -4.42 -6.91
N GLU A 10 21.73 -3.90 -6.81
CA GLU A 10 22.63 -4.13 -5.67
C GLU A 10 22.05 -3.54 -4.37
N ASP A 11 21.49 -2.35 -4.43
CA ASP A 11 20.83 -1.74 -3.28
C ASP A 11 19.58 -2.52 -2.87
N ALA A 12 18.76 -2.96 -3.83
CA ALA A 12 17.59 -3.79 -3.55
C ALA A 12 17.98 -5.11 -2.85
N ILE A 13 19.05 -5.77 -3.30
CA ILE A 13 19.62 -6.96 -2.66
C ILE A 13 20.09 -6.64 -1.23
N THR A 14 20.85 -5.57 -1.06
CA THR A 14 21.39 -5.16 0.24
C THR A 14 20.28 -4.85 1.24
N LEU A 15 19.29 -4.05 0.84
CA LEU A 15 18.13 -3.70 1.68
C LEU A 15 17.28 -4.92 2.02
N THR A 16 17.09 -5.84 1.07
CA THR A 16 16.32 -7.07 1.28
C THR A 16 17.02 -8.01 2.26
N LYS A 17 18.32 -8.24 2.10
CA LYS A 17 19.13 -9.01 3.05
C LYS A 17 19.09 -8.40 4.46
N PHE A 18 19.22 -7.08 4.54
CA PHE A 18 19.11 -6.39 5.82
C PHE A 18 17.72 -6.59 6.45
N SER A 19 16.65 -6.49 5.66
CA SER A 19 15.28 -6.72 6.11
C SER A 19 15.10 -8.12 6.69
N ALA A 20 15.60 -9.15 6.02
CA ALA A 20 15.58 -10.52 6.52
C ALA A 20 16.37 -10.66 7.83
N LYS A 21 17.59 -10.11 7.87
CA LYS A 21 18.48 -10.17 9.03
C LYS A 21 17.87 -9.56 10.30
N ILE A 22 17.10 -8.48 10.18
CA ILE A 22 16.44 -7.84 11.34
C ILE A 22 15.09 -8.47 11.72
N GLY A 23 14.74 -9.62 11.12
CA GLY A 23 13.54 -10.39 11.47
C GLY A 23 12.26 -9.94 10.80
N ALA A 24 12.29 -9.14 9.73
CA ALA A 24 11.12 -8.87 8.93
C ALA A 24 10.59 -10.18 8.33
N LYS A 25 9.27 -10.36 8.30
CA LYS A 25 8.65 -11.58 7.76
C LYS A 25 8.52 -11.56 6.24
N ALA A 26 8.53 -10.38 5.64
CA ALA A 26 8.42 -10.22 4.20
C ALA A 26 9.03 -8.89 3.72
N SER A 27 9.37 -8.87 2.44
CA SER A 27 9.70 -7.65 1.72
C SER A 27 8.58 -7.30 0.72
N LEU A 28 8.23 -6.02 0.65
CA LEU A 28 7.45 -5.44 -0.44
C LEU A 28 8.43 -4.88 -1.47
N LEU A 29 8.50 -5.51 -2.64
CA LEU A 29 9.51 -5.23 -3.64
C LEU A 29 8.90 -4.58 -4.88
N ILE A 30 9.21 -3.29 -5.12
CA ILE A 30 8.87 -2.58 -6.34
C ILE A 30 9.78 -3.09 -7.49
N PRO A 31 9.27 -3.23 -8.74
CA PRO A 31 10.14 -3.52 -9.87
C PRO A 31 11.13 -2.38 -10.13
N PRO A 32 12.21 -2.61 -10.89
CA PRO A 32 13.15 -1.56 -11.23
C PRO A 32 12.43 -0.41 -11.96
N PHE A 33 12.68 0.83 -11.56
CA PHE A 33 11.89 1.98 -12.01
C PHE A 33 12.69 3.06 -12.74
N TYR A 34 13.99 2.89 -12.92
CA TYR A 34 14.81 3.83 -13.66
C TYR A 34 14.71 3.58 -15.18
N PHE A 35 14.93 2.34 -15.61
CA PHE A 35 14.81 1.95 -17.02
C PHE A 35 13.35 1.74 -17.40
N LYS A 36 12.96 2.34 -18.55
CA LYS A 36 11.61 2.21 -19.11
C LYS A 36 11.59 1.18 -20.25
N ASN A 37 10.41 0.71 -20.60
CA ASN A 37 10.21 -0.29 -21.68
C ASN A 37 11.04 -1.58 -21.48
N VAL A 38 11.18 -2.01 -20.25
CA VAL A 38 11.82 -3.30 -19.92
C VAL A 38 10.92 -4.47 -20.31
N THR A 39 11.53 -5.60 -20.65
CA THR A 39 10.79 -6.83 -20.97
C THR A 39 10.37 -7.56 -19.68
N ASP A 40 9.35 -8.42 -19.79
CA ASP A 40 8.95 -9.30 -18.69
C ASP A 40 10.12 -10.15 -18.18
N ASP A 41 10.94 -10.71 -19.08
CA ASP A 41 12.11 -11.50 -18.72
C ASP A 41 13.14 -10.69 -17.91
N GLY A 42 13.32 -9.41 -18.25
CA GLY A 42 14.18 -8.50 -17.50
C GLY A 42 13.64 -8.23 -16.09
N VAL A 43 12.33 -8.06 -15.96
CA VAL A 43 11.65 -7.90 -14.66
C VAL A 43 11.75 -9.18 -13.83
N ILE A 44 11.49 -10.34 -14.44
CA ILE A 44 11.61 -11.65 -13.78
C ILE A 44 13.07 -11.87 -13.31
N ALA A 45 14.06 -11.55 -14.14
CA ALA A 45 15.47 -11.65 -13.76
C ALA A 45 15.84 -10.75 -12.58
N TYR A 46 15.29 -9.53 -12.50
CA TYR A 46 15.48 -8.64 -11.35
C TYR A 46 14.95 -9.28 -10.06
N TYR A 47 13.69 -9.73 -10.04
CA TYR A 47 13.10 -10.39 -8.87
C TYR A 47 13.86 -11.65 -8.49
N ARG A 48 14.22 -12.46 -9.46
CA ARG A 48 15.03 -13.66 -9.27
C ARG A 48 16.34 -13.37 -8.54
N ASN A 49 17.11 -12.39 -9.03
CA ASN A 49 18.38 -12.02 -8.40
C ASN A 49 18.21 -11.56 -6.93
N VAL A 50 17.17 -10.76 -6.65
CA VAL A 50 16.90 -10.31 -5.28
C VAL A 50 16.51 -11.49 -4.38
N ILE A 51 15.61 -12.36 -4.83
CA ILE A 51 15.12 -13.51 -4.06
C ILE A 51 16.26 -14.49 -3.77
N GLU A 52 17.01 -14.91 -4.80
CA GLU A 52 18.12 -15.86 -4.65
C GLU A 52 19.24 -15.30 -3.76
N SER A 53 19.53 -14.01 -3.88
CA SER A 53 20.54 -13.35 -3.04
C SER A 53 20.18 -13.28 -1.57
N THR A 54 18.91 -13.37 -1.21
CA THR A 54 18.47 -13.36 0.20
C THR A 54 18.89 -14.64 0.90
N ASN A 55 19.01 -15.76 0.16
CA ASN A 55 19.41 -17.08 0.65
C ASN A 55 18.62 -17.54 1.90
N ASP A 56 17.32 -17.24 1.91
CA ASP A 56 16.39 -17.57 2.98
C ASP A 56 15.09 -18.11 2.37
N ASN A 57 14.88 -19.43 2.51
CA ASN A 57 13.72 -20.11 1.94
C ASN A 57 12.41 -19.79 2.66
N GLU A 58 12.47 -19.23 3.86
CA GLU A 58 11.29 -18.85 4.64
C GLU A 58 10.90 -17.39 4.45
N PHE A 59 11.82 -16.54 3.96
CA PHE A 59 11.56 -15.12 3.74
C PHE A 59 10.56 -14.91 2.59
N LYS A 60 9.54 -14.07 2.82
CA LYS A 60 8.45 -13.87 1.87
C LYS A 60 8.60 -12.58 1.07
N PHE A 61 8.08 -12.60 -0.14
CA PHE A 61 8.08 -11.45 -1.05
C PHE A 61 6.66 -11.13 -1.50
N LEU A 62 6.28 -9.85 -1.40
CA LEU A 62 5.14 -9.29 -2.08
C LEU A 62 5.63 -8.46 -3.26
N LEU A 63 5.09 -8.74 -4.42
CA LEU A 63 5.33 -7.93 -5.62
C LEU A 63 4.59 -6.59 -5.46
N TYR A 64 5.16 -5.50 -5.97
CA TYR A 64 4.52 -4.20 -5.87
C TYR A 64 4.17 -3.64 -7.26
N ASN A 65 2.90 -3.73 -7.63
CA ASN A 65 2.37 -3.22 -8.89
C ASN A 65 1.95 -1.76 -8.73
N ILE A 66 2.81 -0.85 -9.16
CA ILE A 66 2.60 0.61 -9.14
C ILE A 66 3.16 1.25 -10.41
N PRO A 67 2.55 1.01 -11.57
CA PRO A 67 3.08 1.45 -12.86
C PRO A 67 3.20 2.96 -13.02
N GLU A 68 2.38 3.75 -12.34
CA GLU A 68 2.51 5.21 -12.32
C GLU A 68 3.90 5.69 -11.84
N HIS A 69 4.53 4.94 -10.94
CA HIS A 69 5.86 5.27 -10.40
C HIS A 69 6.97 4.45 -11.06
N SER A 70 6.73 3.16 -11.29
CA SER A 70 7.74 2.27 -11.84
C SER A 70 7.80 2.26 -13.37
N SER A 71 6.73 2.66 -14.06
CA SER A 71 6.53 2.43 -15.50
C SER A 71 6.58 0.94 -15.89
N VAL A 72 6.46 0.03 -14.93
CA VAL A 72 6.45 -1.43 -15.10
C VAL A 72 5.15 -1.96 -14.53
N THR A 73 4.41 -2.71 -15.36
CA THR A 73 3.21 -3.42 -14.91
C THR A 73 3.59 -4.85 -14.55
N ILE A 74 3.22 -5.28 -13.34
CA ILE A 74 3.33 -6.68 -12.93
C ILE A 74 2.14 -7.43 -13.53
N ASN A 75 2.32 -7.99 -14.72
CA ASN A 75 1.31 -8.74 -15.44
C ASN A 75 1.27 -10.23 -15.02
N PHE A 76 0.30 -10.98 -15.54
CA PHE A 76 0.11 -12.39 -15.20
C PHE A 76 1.30 -13.27 -15.58
N ASN A 77 1.96 -12.99 -16.72
CA ASN A 77 3.15 -13.73 -17.14
C ASN A 77 4.30 -13.62 -16.13
N ILE A 78 4.54 -12.41 -15.60
CA ILE A 78 5.54 -12.18 -14.55
C ILE A 78 5.18 -12.94 -13.27
N ILE A 79 3.92 -12.85 -12.82
CA ILE A 79 3.45 -13.53 -11.60
C ILE A 79 3.58 -15.05 -11.75
N GLU A 80 3.10 -15.62 -12.86
CA GLU A 80 3.16 -17.07 -13.12
C GLU A 80 4.59 -17.62 -13.10
N ASN A 81 5.52 -16.92 -13.77
CA ASN A 81 6.91 -17.35 -13.81
C ASN A 81 7.57 -17.27 -12.42
N LEU A 82 7.32 -16.19 -11.67
CA LEU A 82 7.86 -16.08 -10.32
C LEU A 82 7.26 -17.10 -9.35
N LEU A 83 5.97 -17.41 -9.46
CA LEU A 83 5.34 -18.47 -8.66
C LEU A 83 5.85 -19.86 -9.01
N LYS A 84 6.15 -20.14 -10.29
CA LYS A 84 6.78 -21.41 -10.69
C LYS A 84 8.19 -21.57 -10.11
N LEU A 85 8.98 -20.49 -10.09
CA LEU A 85 10.36 -20.52 -9.61
C LEU A 85 10.43 -20.50 -8.08
N TYR A 86 9.56 -19.73 -7.42
CA TYR A 86 9.62 -19.44 -5.97
C TYR A 86 8.25 -19.58 -5.30
N PRO A 87 7.61 -20.76 -5.35
CA PRO A 87 6.23 -20.96 -4.87
C PRO A 87 6.08 -20.71 -3.37
N ASN A 88 7.16 -20.86 -2.60
CA ASN A 88 7.14 -20.65 -1.15
C ASN A 88 7.52 -19.22 -0.74
N ASN A 89 8.23 -18.49 -1.60
CA ASN A 89 8.73 -17.14 -1.27
C ASN A 89 7.82 -16.04 -1.81
N VAL A 90 7.33 -16.15 -3.05
CA VAL A 90 6.44 -15.17 -3.67
C VAL A 90 5.01 -15.45 -3.24
N VAL A 91 4.49 -14.66 -2.30
CA VAL A 91 3.21 -14.97 -1.62
C VAL A 91 2.08 -14.01 -1.95
N GLY A 92 2.34 -12.93 -2.67
CA GLY A 92 1.29 -11.98 -2.97
C GLY A 92 1.74 -10.75 -3.76
N LEU A 93 0.78 -9.88 -3.95
CA LEU A 93 0.91 -8.63 -4.69
C LEU A 93 0.25 -7.49 -3.90
N LYS A 94 0.91 -6.33 -3.84
CA LYS A 94 0.23 -5.06 -3.58
C LYS A 94 -0.10 -4.41 -4.93
N ASP A 95 -1.38 -4.15 -5.18
CA ASP A 95 -1.83 -3.44 -6.38
C ASP A 95 -2.22 -2.00 -6.05
N SER A 96 -1.47 -1.06 -6.58
CA SER A 96 -1.69 0.38 -6.46
C SER A 96 -2.12 1.04 -7.79
N THR A 97 -2.59 0.25 -8.76
CA THR A 97 -3.09 0.79 -10.04
C THR A 97 -4.41 1.53 -9.90
N GLY A 98 -5.17 1.29 -8.82
CA GLY A 98 -6.56 1.75 -8.72
C GLY A 98 -7.54 1.00 -9.63
N ASN A 99 -7.08 0.02 -10.40
CA ASN A 99 -7.89 -0.77 -11.32
C ASN A 99 -8.52 -1.97 -10.59
N MET A 100 -9.77 -1.79 -10.15
CA MET A 100 -10.53 -2.84 -9.46
C MET A 100 -10.65 -4.11 -10.29
N GLU A 101 -10.91 -3.99 -11.59
CA GLU A 101 -11.10 -5.16 -12.47
C GLU A 101 -9.82 -6.02 -12.52
N ASN A 102 -8.66 -5.38 -12.62
CA ASN A 102 -7.37 -6.07 -12.62
C ASN A 102 -7.10 -6.79 -11.29
N MET A 103 -7.36 -6.11 -10.16
CA MET A 103 -7.24 -6.75 -8.84
C MET A 103 -8.14 -7.98 -8.71
N LEU A 104 -9.40 -7.88 -9.13
CA LEU A 104 -10.36 -8.99 -9.07
C LEU A 104 -9.99 -10.16 -9.99
N LYS A 105 -9.46 -9.87 -11.18
CA LYS A 105 -8.93 -10.90 -12.09
C LYS A 105 -7.74 -11.62 -11.43
N THR A 106 -6.83 -10.88 -10.80
CA THR A 106 -5.65 -11.45 -10.11
C THR A 106 -6.09 -12.34 -8.94
N ILE A 107 -7.02 -11.89 -8.10
CA ILE A 107 -7.58 -12.67 -6.98
C ILE A 107 -8.22 -13.97 -7.47
N LYS A 108 -8.98 -13.91 -8.56
CA LYS A 108 -9.67 -15.08 -9.10
C LYS A 108 -8.72 -16.07 -9.77
N TYR A 109 -7.68 -15.58 -10.43
CA TYR A 109 -6.80 -16.41 -11.25
C TYR A 109 -5.74 -17.14 -10.43
N PHE A 110 -5.14 -16.49 -9.43
CA PHE A 110 -4.06 -17.05 -8.62
C PHE A 110 -4.57 -17.56 -7.28
N ASN A 111 -4.62 -18.88 -7.12
CA ASN A 111 -4.96 -19.51 -5.84
C ASN A 111 -3.81 -19.33 -4.83
N ASN A 112 -4.14 -19.13 -3.54
CA ASN A 112 -3.17 -18.97 -2.46
C ASN A 112 -2.18 -17.81 -2.66
N PHE A 113 -2.58 -16.78 -3.39
CA PHE A 113 -1.80 -15.58 -3.68
C PHE A 113 -2.50 -14.36 -3.07
N ALA A 114 -1.86 -13.73 -2.11
CA ALA A 114 -2.44 -12.62 -1.36
C ALA A 114 -2.43 -11.32 -2.18
N VAL A 115 -3.60 -10.79 -2.53
CA VAL A 115 -3.71 -9.50 -3.23
C VAL A 115 -4.12 -8.42 -2.24
N PHE A 116 -3.22 -7.44 -2.03
CA PHE A 116 -3.45 -6.28 -1.18
C PHE A 116 -3.82 -5.06 -2.01
N CYS A 117 -4.91 -4.38 -1.63
CA CYS A 117 -5.32 -3.14 -2.25
C CYS A 117 -4.42 -1.97 -1.81
N GLY A 118 -3.93 -1.19 -2.77
CA GLY A 118 -3.13 0.02 -2.53
C GLY A 118 -3.97 1.30 -2.32
N ASN A 119 -5.30 1.19 -2.26
CA ASN A 119 -6.23 2.30 -2.13
C ASN A 119 -7.27 2.00 -1.05
N GLY A 120 -7.32 2.82 0.01
CA GLY A 120 -8.22 2.60 1.14
C GLY A 120 -9.70 2.57 0.75
N ALA A 121 -10.13 3.45 -0.17
CA ALA A 121 -11.52 3.50 -0.63
C ALA A 121 -11.97 2.24 -1.39
N LEU A 122 -11.04 1.53 -2.05
CA LEU A 122 -11.34 0.30 -2.79
C LEU A 122 -11.21 -0.96 -1.95
N SER A 123 -10.66 -0.86 -0.74
CA SER A 123 -10.29 -2.01 0.09
C SER A 123 -11.47 -2.86 0.52
N LEU A 124 -12.62 -2.26 0.84
CA LEU A 124 -13.84 -3.00 1.17
C LEU A 124 -14.30 -3.90 0.01
N ASN A 125 -14.40 -3.32 -1.18
CA ASN A 125 -14.82 -4.06 -2.38
C ASN A 125 -13.84 -5.18 -2.75
N THR A 126 -12.54 -4.94 -2.56
CA THR A 126 -11.49 -5.94 -2.77
C THR A 126 -11.61 -7.07 -1.74
N SER A 127 -11.81 -6.73 -0.46
CA SER A 127 -11.97 -7.71 0.63
C SER A 127 -13.20 -8.60 0.46
N ARG A 128 -14.34 -8.03 0.05
CA ARG A 128 -15.58 -8.80 -0.27
C ARG A 128 -15.38 -9.85 -1.37
N ARG A 129 -14.36 -9.68 -2.20
CA ARG A 129 -14.02 -10.55 -3.33
C ARG A 129 -12.80 -11.42 -3.11
N GLY A 130 -12.33 -11.55 -1.86
CA GLY A 130 -11.21 -12.41 -1.50
C GLY A 130 -9.84 -11.74 -1.46
N GLY A 131 -9.78 -10.43 -1.54
CA GLY A 131 -8.52 -9.69 -1.29
C GLY A 131 -8.03 -9.88 0.14
N ALA A 132 -6.71 -9.85 0.31
CA ALA A 132 -6.04 -10.15 1.58
C ALA A 132 -6.03 -8.97 2.56
N GLY A 133 -6.43 -7.77 2.12
CA GLY A 133 -6.43 -6.56 2.92
C GLY A 133 -5.93 -5.34 2.14
N ALA A 134 -5.38 -4.36 2.83
CA ALA A 134 -4.87 -3.14 2.23
C ALA A 134 -3.47 -2.78 2.73
N ILE A 135 -2.64 -2.23 1.83
CA ILE A 135 -1.36 -1.61 2.14
C ILE A 135 -1.36 -0.25 1.45
N THR A 136 -1.71 0.79 2.17
CA THR A 136 -1.98 2.12 1.59
C THR A 136 -1.39 3.25 2.42
N GLY A 137 -1.05 4.35 1.75
CA GLY A 137 -0.62 5.58 2.40
C GLY A 137 -1.70 6.22 3.28
N ASP A 138 -2.97 5.98 2.95
CA ASP A 138 -4.12 6.47 3.73
C ASP A 138 -4.09 5.93 5.17
N ALA A 139 -3.56 4.71 5.36
CA ALA A 139 -3.48 4.05 6.67
C ALA A 139 -2.70 4.86 7.73
N ASN A 140 -1.87 5.82 7.32
CA ASN A 140 -1.22 6.71 8.27
C ASN A 140 -2.24 7.45 9.16
N ILE A 141 -3.38 7.84 8.61
CA ILE A 141 -4.44 8.57 9.35
C ILE A 141 -5.75 7.81 9.45
N THR A 142 -5.88 6.67 8.77
CA THR A 142 -7.14 5.89 8.73
C THR A 142 -6.98 4.47 9.25
N ALA A 143 -5.88 4.11 9.89
CA ALA A 143 -5.60 2.73 10.29
C ALA A 143 -6.74 2.10 11.09
N LYS A 144 -7.31 2.83 12.07
CA LYS A 144 -8.45 2.39 12.89
C LYS A 144 -9.69 2.11 12.03
N LEU A 145 -10.06 3.06 11.19
CA LEU A 145 -11.22 2.97 10.29
C LEU A 145 -11.06 1.83 9.28
N LEU A 146 -9.92 1.81 8.58
CA LEU A 146 -9.64 0.83 7.55
C LEU A 146 -9.56 -0.59 8.12
N SER A 147 -8.92 -0.77 9.26
CA SER A 147 -8.86 -2.04 9.98
C SER A 147 -10.26 -2.50 10.39
N PHE A 148 -11.09 -1.63 10.94
CA PHE A 148 -12.46 -1.96 11.31
C PHE A 148 -13.27 -2.42 10.11
N ILE A 149 -13.25 -1.69 9.00
CA ILE A 149 -13.96 -2.05 7.77
C ILE A 149 -13.50 -3.43 7.26
N ILE A 150 -12.20 -3.66 7.16
CA ILE A 150 -11.64 -4.91 6.62
C ILE A 150 -11.92 -6.12 7.51
N HIS A 151 -11.93 -5.98 8.83
CA HIS A 151 -12.20 -7.09 9.73
C HIS A 151 -13.70 -7.39 9.88
N ASN A 152 -14.58 -6.41 9.65
CA ASN A 152 -16.01 -6.56 9.90
C ASN A 152 -16.88 -6.64 8.64
N PHE A 153 -16.33 -6.59 7.42
CA PHE A 153 -17.14 -6.58 6.19
C PHE A 153 -18.08 -7.81 6.05
N LYS A 154 -17.73 -8.95 6.63
CA LYS A 154 -18.60 -10.13 6.62
C LYS A 154 -19.84 -9.97 7.49
N ARG A 155 -19.79 -9.06 8.45
CA ARG A 155 -20.85 -8.73 9.39
C ARG A 155 -21.42 -7.33 9.15
N GLU A 156 -21.18 -6.74 7.98
CA GLU A 156 -21.57 -5.35 7.65
C GLU A 156 -23.07 -5.06 7.86
N LYS A 157 -23.94 -6.06 7.68
CA LYS A 157 -25.38 -5.94 7.89
C LYS A 157 -25.79 -5.86 9.37
N GLU A 158 -24.89 -6.20 10.28
CA GLU A 158 -25.09 -6.16 11.73
C GLU A 158 -24.59 -4.83 12.33
N ILE A 159 -24.00 -3.96 11.51
CA ILE A 159 -23.40 -2.70 11.94
C ILE A 159 -24.13 -1.56 11.27
N ASP A 160 -24.98 -0.85 12.02
CA ASP A 160 -25.93 0.15 11.50
C ASP A 160 -25.26 1.24 10.68
N ASN A 161 -24.08 1.72 11.09
CA ASN A 161 -23.34 2.81 10.43
C ASN A 161 -22.24 2.33 9.48
N PHE A 162 -22.24 1.04 9.05
CA PHE A 162 -21.14 0.51 8.23
C PHE A 162 -20.97 1.25 6.89
N ASN A 163 -22.06 1.68 6.27
CA ASN A 163 -22.01 2.47 5.05
C ASN A 163 -21.38 3.85 5.27
N ASP A 164 -21.67 4.48 6.42
CA ASP A 164 -21.09 5.79 6.76
C ASP A 164 -19.57 5.69 6.95
N LEU A 165 -19.08 4.57 7.51
CA LEU A 165 -17.65 4.31 7.63
C LEU A 165 -16.97 4.20 6.25
N GLN A 166 -17.62 3.53 5.29
CA GLN A 166 -17.10 3.43 3.91
C GLN A 166 -17.09 4.81 3.24
N VAL A 167 -18.17 5.59 3.37
CA VAL A 167 -18.25 6.96 2.84
C VAL A 167 -17.18 7.86 3.47
N LEU A 168 -16.94 7.74 4.78
CA LEU A 168 -15.88 8.49 5.45
C LEU A 168 -14.51 8.12 4.87
N MET A 169 -14.23 6.82 4.64
CA MET A 169 -12.97 6.37 4.02
C MET A 169 -12.79 6.95 2.61
N GLU A 170 -13.86 6.97 1.81
CA GLU A 170 -13.85 7.53 0.46
C GLU A 170 -13.60 9.05 0.48
N ASN A 171 -14.23 9.77 1.39
CA ASN A 171 -14.04 11.21 1.54
C ASN A 171 -12.60 11.56 1.95
N ILE A 172 -12.02 10.84 2.92
CA ILE A 172 -10.62 11.03 3.31
C ILE A 172 -9.70 10.75 2.12
N ARG A 173 -9.94 9.65 1.38
CA ARG A 173 -9.14 9.30 0.19
C ARG A 173 -9.24 10.37 -0.90
N ASN A 174 -10.42 10.94 -1.13
CA ASN A 174 -10.62 11.99 -2.12
C ASN A 174 -9.81 13.25 -1.78
N VAL A 175 -9.79 13.66 -0.51
CA VAL A 175 -8.95 14.78 -0.07
C VAL A 175 -7.48 14.47 -0.28
N LEU A 176 -7.00 13.29 0.12
CA LEU A 176 -5.61 12.87 -0.05
C LEU A 176 -5.17 12.79 -1.53
N SER A 177 -6.09 12.45 -2.43
CA SER A 177 -5.82 12.35 -3.87
C SER A 177 -5.81 13.70 -4.59
N SER A 178 -6.35 14.74 -3.97
CA SER A 178 -6.43 16.08 -4.56
C SER A 178 -5.13 16.89 -4.45
N HIS A 179 -4.13 16.36 -3.75
CA HIS A 179 -2.86 17.04 -3.48
C HIS A 179 -1.72 16.02 -3.37
N GLU A 180 -0.49 16.51 -3.21
CA GLU A 180 0.67 15.67 -2.96
C GLU A 180 0.53 15.00 -1.59
N GLN A 181 0.21 13.71 -1.59
CA GLN A 181 -0.23 12.97 -0.41
C GLN A 181 0.75 13.05 0.76
N ILE A 182 2.06 12.95 0.50
CA ILE A 182 3.07 12.97 1.57
C ILE A 182 3.11 14.32 2.25
N SER A 183 3.16 15.41 1.48
CA SER A 183 3.17 16.77 2.02
C SER A 183 1.90 17.07 2.81
N LEU A 184 0.75 16.58 2.31
CA LEU A 184 -0.53 16.78 2.95
C LEU A 184 -0.64 16.01 4.29
N LEU A 185 -0.20 14.76 4.33
CA LEU A 185 -0.16 13.96 5.56
C LEU A 185 0.76 14.58 6.62
N LYS A 186 1.92 15.07 6.22
CA LYS A 186 2.87 15.69 7.13
C LYS A 186 2.35 17.03 7.66
N ALA A 187 1.70 17.81 6.82
CA ALA A 187 1.02 19.06 7.24
C ALA A 187 -0.14 18.77 8.20
N TYR A 188 -0.93 17.72 7.96
CA TYR A 188 -1.96 17.25 8.89
C TYR A 188 -1.36 16.95 10.27
N TYR A 189 -0.29 16.15 10.34
CA TYR A 189 0.34 15.81 11.61
C TYR A 189 0.96 17.01 12.33
N SER A 190 1.45 18.00 11.59
CA SER A 190 2.00 19.21 12.21
C SER A 190 0.95 19.96 13.04
N ILE A 191 -0.32 19.87 12.66
CA ILE A 191 -1.44 20.47 13.41
C ILE A 191 -1.98 19.48 14.45
N ALA A 192 -2.24 18.22 14.07
CA ALA A 192 -2.85 17.23 14.94
C ALA A 192 -1.98 16.93 16.18
N ASP A 193 -0.68 16.79 16.00
CA ASP A 193 0.28 16.49 17.07
C ASP A 193 0.88 17.77 17.70
N LYS A 194 0.55 18.96 17.16
CA LYS A 194 1.12 20.25 17.57
C LYS A 194 2.66 20.27 17.49
N MET A 195 3.21 19.65 16.46
CA MET A 195 4.64 19.54 16.19
C MET A 195 4.94 20.06 14.78
N GLU A 196 5.45 21.31 14.69
CA GLU A 196 5.70 21.97 13.41
C GLU A 196 6.69 21.21 12.52
N GLU A 197 7.62 20.47 13.11
CA GLU A 197 8.64 19.66 12.45
C GLU A 197 8.04 18.59 11.52
N TRP A 198 6.83 18.11 11.81
CA TRP A 198 6.12 17.20 10.93
C TRP A 198 5.94 17.75 9.50
N ASN A 199 5.78 19.08 9.35
CA ASN A 199 5.60 19.68 8.02
C ASN A 199 6.85 19.69 7.15
N ASN A 200 8.01 19.24 7.67
CA ASN A 200 9.24 19.14 6.88
C ASN A 200 9.20 17.94 5.94
N VAL A 201 9.48 18.17 4.68
CA VAL A 201 9.59 17.16 3.63
C VAL A 201 10.94 17.28 2.91
N MET A 202 11.38 16.18 2.31
CA MET A 202 12.61 16.18 1.50
C MET A 202 12.29 16.57 0.04
N PRO A 203 13.17 17.32 -0.64
CA PRO A 203 13.04 17.54 -2.07
C PRO A 203 12.96 16.22 -2.86
N PRO A 204 12.19 16.16 -3.94
CA PRO A 204 11.55 17.26 -4.66
C PRO A 204 10.19 17.70 -4.08
N LEU A 205 9.73 17.09 -2.98
CA LEU A 205 8.50 17.48 -2.33
C LEU A 205 8.60 18.90 -1.76
N LYS A 206 7.45 19.58 -1.65
CA LYS A 206 7.35 20.91 -1.03
C LYS A 206 6.43 20.82 0.19
N LYS A 207 6.85 21.47 1.27
CA LYS A 207 5.99 21.61 2.43
C LYS A 207 4.78 22.49 2.11
N ILE A 208 3.69 22.27 2.83
CA ILE A 208 2.51 23.14 2.74
C ILE A 208 2.78 24.40 3.54
N GLU A 209 2.71 25.54 2.86
CA GLU A 209 2.74 26.84 3.54
C GLU A 209 1.44 27.03 4.35
N ASN A 210 1.58 27.49 5.60
CA ASN A 210 0.46 27.75 6.51
C ASN A 210 -0.54 26.58 6.63
N PRO A 211 -0.15 25.40 7.17
CA PRO A 211 -1.02 24.25 7.31
C PRO A 211 -2.38 24.56 7.97
N SER A 212 -2.40 25.43 8.99
CA SER A 212 -3.63 25.83 9.71
C SER A 212 -4.68 26.51 8.82
N ASN A 213 -4.26 27.15 7.72
CA ASN A 213 -5.15 27.83 6.78
C ASN A 213 -5.34 27.05 5.48
N ASN A 214 -4.78 25.84 5.37
CA ASN A 214 -4.90 25.00 4.18
C ASN A 214 -6.23 24.23 4.24
N LYS A 215 -7.06 24.38 3.20
CA LYS A 215 -8.39 23.77 3.11
C LYS A 215 -8.36 22.25 3.19
N GLN A 216 -7.39 21.61 2.57
CA GLN A 216 -7.25 20.14 2.57
C GLN A 216 -6.83 19.63 3.95
N VAL A 217 -5.92 20.34 4.63
CA VAL A 217 -5.52 19.99 6.01
C VAL A 217 -6.70 20.13 6.95
N THR A 218 -7.45 21.24 6.87
CA THR A 218 -8.66 21.43 7.68
C THR A 218 -9.70 20.34 7.43
N ALA A 219 -9.95 20.02 6.15
CA ALA A 219 -10.88 18.94 5.79
C ALA A 219 -10.43 17.56 6.34
N LEU A 220 -9.12 17.27 6.34
CA LEU A 220 -8.61 16.03 6.94
C LEU A 220 -8.78 16.02 8.47
N LEU A 221 -8.53 17.13 9.15
CA LEU A 221 -8.74 17.24 10.60
C LEU A 221 -10.20 16.94 10.96
N ASP A 222 -11.15 17.51 10.23
CA ASP A 222 -12.57 17.30 10.44
C ASP A 222 -13.01 15.86 10.14
N LEU A 223 -12.55 15.28 9.03
CA LEU A 223 -12.92 13.92 8.62
C LEU A 223 -12.27 12.87 9.54
N VAL A 224 -11.00 12.99 9.84
CA VAL A 224 -10.28 12.03 10.71
C VAL A 224 -10.81 12.11 12.14
N GLY A 225 -11.20 13.31 12.62
CA GLY A 225 -11.85 13.46 13.91
C GLY A 225 -13.15 12.68 14.07
N GLN A 226 -13.85 12.36 12.98
CA GLN A 226 -15.06 11.55 13.00
C GLN A 226 -14.78 10.05 13.23
N ILE A 227 -13.56 9.58 12.98
CA ILE A 227 -13.21 8.15 13.12
C ILE A 227 -13.46 7.67 14.55
N ASP A 228 -13.05 8.45 15.55
CA ASP A 228 -13.21 8.05 16.95
C ASP A 228 -14.67 8.03 17.43
N THR A 229 -15.52 8.81 16.76
CA THR A 229 -16.96 8.83 17.05
C THR A 229 -17.71 7.69 16.37
N LEU A 230 -17.32 7.35 15.12
CA LEU A 230 -18.05 6.39 14.30
C LEU A 230 -17.54 4.95 14.43
N VAL A 231 -16.24 4.76 14.69
CA VAL A 231 -15.65 3.43 14.86
C VAL A 231 -15.71 3.03 16.34
N PRO A 232 -16.42 1.94 16.67
CA PRO A 232 -16.51 1.47 18.06
C PRO A 232 -15.13 1.29 18.69
N SER A 233 -15.01 1.63 19.96
CA SER A 233 -13.82 1.27 20.74
C SER A 233 -13.69 -0.25 20.77
N SER A 234 -12.50 -0.78 20.47
CA SER A 234 -12.23 -2.22 20.61
C SER A 234 -12.47 -2.60 22.08
N SER A 235 -13.50 -3.39 22.35
CA SER A 235 -13.72 -4.04 23.62
C SER A 235 -12.73 -5.17 23.81
#